data_d75db6b34e2043462165380b28865f6e
#
_entry.id   d75db6b34e2043462165380b28865f6e
#
_cell.length_a   1.000
_cell.length_b   1.000
_cell.length_c   1.000
_cell.angle_alpha   90.00
_cell.angle_beta   90.00
_cell.angle_gamma   90.00
#
_symmetry.space_group_name_H-M   'P 1'
#
loop_
_entity.id
_entity.type
_entity.pdbx_description
1 polymer ?
#
loop_
_entity_poly.entity_id
_entity_poly.type
_entity_poly.pdbx_seq_one_letter_code
_entity_poly.pdbx_strand_id
1 'polypeptide(L)'
;MKSEPNVWSIDQQKKTGTKGASWDGVRNYQAANNLKKMKKGDLCFFYHSNVGKEIVGIVEVTRTAFLDVTDRQNRFVAVQVKFKEKLKRPVTLDVIKKTKEISHLPLVKQSRLSVMSIDVKSWKIINKMSRV
;
A
#
# COMPACT_ATOMS: atom_id res chain seq x y z
N MET A 1 0.81 -0.29 -1.15
CA MET A 1 -0.47 -1.01 -1.22
C MET A 1 -1.55 -0.11 -1.81
N LYS A 2 -2.25 -0.61 -2.79
CA LYS A 2 -3.28 0.18 -3.51
C LYS A 2 -4.68 -0.16 -3.03
N SER A 3 -5.49 0.86 -2.80
CA SER A 3 -6.90 0.72 -2.43
C SER A 3 -7.74 1.76 -3.15
N GLU A 4 -8.91 1.35 -3.63
CA GLU A 4 -9.87 2.31 -4.19
C GLU A 4 -10.52 3.08 -3.04
N PRO A 5 -10.48 4.44 -3.06
CA PRO A 5 -11.00 5.23 -1.92
C PRO A 5 -12.50 5.06 -1.70
N ASN A 6 -13.26 4.67 -2.73
CA ASN A 6 -14.68 4.39 -2.59
C ASN A 6 -14.96 3.08 -1.85
N VAL A 7 -13.98 2.17 -1.80
CA VAL A 7 -14.08 0.88 -1.11
C VAL A 7 -13.43 0.96 0.26
N TRP A 8 -12.17 1.43 0.32
CA TRP A 8 -11.42 1.55 1.57
C TRP A 8 -10.43 2.70 1.47
N SER A 9 -10.74 3.82 2.10
CA SER A 9 -9.92 5.03 2.09
C SER A 9 -8.94 5.05 3.26
N ILE A 10 -7.95 5.97 3.19
CA ILE A 10 -7.03 6.20 4.30
C ILE A 10 -7.78 6.67 5.56
N ASP A 11 -8.85 7.43 5.40
CA ASP A 11 -9.64 7.90 6.54
C ASP A 11 -10.41 6.74 7.20
N GLN A 12 -10.90 5.78 6.42
CA GLN A 12 -11.51 4.56 6.97
C GLN A 12 -10.46 3.72 7.70
N GLN A 13 -9.26 3.61 7.15
CA GLN A 13 -8.13 2.92 7.80
C GLN A 13 -7.76 3.60 9.13
N LYS A 14 -7.73 4.93 9.16
CA LYS A 14 -7.46 5.70 10.38
C LYS A 14 -8.47 5.41 11.48
N LYS A 15 -9.74 5.24 11.13
CA LYS A 15 -10.81 4.96 12.11
C LYS A 15 -10.66 3.60 12.79
N THR A 16 -9.91 2.66 12.21
CA THR A 16 -9.66 1.37 12.85
C THR A 16 -8.69 1.46 14.03
N GLY A 17 -7.97 2.58 14.17
CA GLY A 17 -7.03 2.82 15.26
C GLY A 17 -5.92 1.77 15.34
N THR A 18 -5.51 1.43 16.55
CA THR A 18 -4.45 0.44 16.79
C THR A 18 -4.88 -0.99 16.49
N LYS A 19 -6.18 -1.26 16.47
CA LYS A 19 -6.73 -2.57 16.10
C LYS A 19 -6.41 -2.93 14.65
N GLY A 20 -6.46 -1.93 13.76
CA GLY A 20 -6.15 -2.11 12.35
C GLY A 20 -7.22 -2.83 11.57
N ALA A 21 -6.87 -3.27 10.38
CA ALA A 21 -7.76 -3.97 9.45
C ALA A 21 -7.00 -5.01 8.65
N SER A 22 -7.68 -6.07 8.25
CA SER A 22 -7.14 -7.08 7.36
C SER A 22 -7.06 -6.50 5.94
N TRP A 23 -5.90 -6.65 5.32
CA TRP A 23 -5.71 -6.32 3.91
C TRP A 23 -5.99 -7.58 3.09
N ASP A 24 -7.24 -7.76 2.74
CA ASP A 24 -7.75 -8.94 2.05
C ASP A 24 -8.17 -8.63 0.62
N GLY A 25 -8.72 -9.62 -0.08
CA GLY A 25 -9.23 -9.43 -1.43
C GLY A 25 -8.17 -9.40 -2.52
N VAL A 26 -6.89 -9.62 -2.19
CA VAL A 26 -5.81 -9.65 -3.19
C VAL A 26 -5.89 -10.96 -3.96
N ARG A 27 -6.08 -10.87 -5.28
CA ARG A 27 -6.29 -12.05 -6.16
C ARG A 27 -5.27 -12.18 -7.28
N ASN A 28 -4.16 -11.45 -7.19
CA ASN A 28 -3.03 -11.52 -8.11
C ASN A 28 -1.88 -12.24 -7.41
N TYR A 29 -1.29 -13.26 -8.05
CA TYR A 29 -0.24 -14.06 -7.43
C TYR A 29 1.03 -13.27 -7.13
N GLN A 30 1.41 -12.34 -7.99
CA GLN A 30 2.58 -11.49 -7.74
C GLN A 30 2.35 -10.61 -6.51
N ALA A 31 1.18 -9.99 -6.41
CA ALA A 31 0.81 -9.18 -5.26
C ALA A 31 0.75 -10.02 -3.98
N ALA A 32 0.18 -11.22 -4.06
CA ALA A 32 0.12 -12.16 -2.92
C ALA A 32 1.53 -12.56 -2.45
N ASN A 33 2.45 -12.80 -3.40
CA ASN A 33 3.84 -13.09 -3.05
C ASN A 33 4.51 -11.92 -2.35
N ASN A 34 4.17 -10.68 -2.73
CA ASN A 34 4.66 -9.48 -2.04
C ASN A 34 4.11 -9.39 -0.62
N LEU A 35 2.83 -9.73 -0.41
CA LEU A 35 2.25 -9.81 0.94
C LEU A 35 2.99 -10.83 1.81
N LYS A 36 3.31 -12.00 1.26
CA LYS A 36 4.02 -13.06 1.98
C LYS A 36 5.42 -12.66 2.45
N LYS A 37 6.04 -11.71 1.77
CA LYS A 37 7.38 -11.22 2.13
C LYS A 37 7.34 -10.16 3.23
N MET A 38 6.19 -9.63 3.57
CA MET A 38 6.05 -8.60 4.60
C MET A 38 6.33 -9.16 5.98
N LYS A 39 6.95 -8.34 6.82
CA LYS A 39 7.27 -8.66 8.21
C LYS A 39 6.53 -7.71 9.14
N LYS A 40 6.24 -8.17 10.34
CA LYS A 40 5.65 -7.33 11.38
C LYS A 40 6.54 -6.10 11.60
N GLY A 41 5.92 -4.91 11.59
CA GLY A 41 6.64 -3.63 11.72
C GLY A 41 6.98 -2.98 10.39
N ASP A 42 6.85 -3.69 9.26
CA ASP A 42 7.09 -3.09 7.95
C ASP A 42 6.12 -1.94 7.72
N LEU A 43 6.63 -0.87 7.12
CA LEU A 43 5.84 0.30 6.75
C LEU A 43 5.49 0.22 5.27
N CYS A 44 4.25 0.56 4.96
CA CYS A 44 3.75 0.52 3.59
C CYS A 44 3.07 1.85 3.25
N PHE A 45 3.38 2.40 2.09
CA PHE A 45 2.59 3.51 1.57
C PHE A 45 1.18 3.04 1.23
N PHE A 46 0.21 3.86 1.56
CA PHE A 46 -1.20 3.66 1.24
C PHE A 46 -1.53 4.53 0.03
N TYR A 47 -1.87 3.91 -1.09
CA TYR A 47 -2.12 4.57 -2.36
C TYR A 47 -3.61 4.46 -2.72
N HIS A 48 -4.23 5.61 -3.02
CA HIS A 48 -5.59 5.65 -3.56
C HIS A 48 -5.53 5.40 -5.06
N SER A 49 -6.07 4.27 -5.52
CA SER A 49 -6.16 3.94 -6.93
C SER A 49 -7.49 4.42 -7.53
N ASN A 50 -7.58 4.47 -8.85
CA ASN A 50 -8.74 4.94 -9.61
C ASN A 50 -9.02 6.43 -9.44
N VAL A 51 -9.48 6.84 -8.28
CA VAL A 51 -9.81 8.24 -7.97
C VAL A 51 -8.67 8.83 -7.16
N GLY A 52 -8.14 9.97 -7.61
CA GLY A 52 -7.02 10.65 -6.98
C GLY A 52 -5.66 10.17 -7.49
N LYS A 53 -5.41 8.86 -7.56
CA LYS A 53 -4.15 8.25 -7.99
C LYS A 53 -2.96 8.90 -7.28
N GLU A 54 -2.92 8.74 -5.98
CA GLU A 54 -1.89 9.38 -5.14
C GLU A 54 -1.61 8.58 -3.88
N ILE A 55 -0.38 8.70 -3.37
CA ILE A 55 0.00 8.15 -2.07
C ILE A 55 -0.50 9.13 -1.01
N VAL A 56 -1.29 8.65 -0.07
CA VAL A 56 -2.00 9.49 0.90
C VAL A 56 -1.62 9.21 2.35
N GLY A 57 -0.98 8.08 2.63
CA GLY A 57 -0.66 7.74 4.00
C GLY A 57 0.32 6.59 4.12
N ILE A 58 0.58 6.20 5.36
CA ILE A 58 1.45 5.09 5.70
C ILE A 58 0.71 4.18 6.68
N VAL A 59 0.79 2.88 6.46
CA VAL A 59 0.29 1.85 7.37
C VAL A 59 1.45 0.96 7.82
N GLU A 60 1.27 0.29 8.96
CA GLU A 60 2.27 -0.61 9.52
C GLU A 60 1.70 -2.03 9.60
N VAL A 61 2.49 -3.01 9.17
CA VAL A 61 2.10 -4.42 9.26
C VAL A 61 2.12 -4.87 10.71
N THR A 62 0.97 -5.36 11.21
CA THR A 62 0.83 -5.86 12.58
C THR A 62 0.73 -7.37 12.66
N ARG A 63 0.33 -8.01 11.56
CA ARG A 63 0.27 -9.47 11.43
C ARG A 63 0.72 -9.88 10.04
N THR A 64 1.66 -10.80 9.98
CA THR A 64 2.19 -11.34 8.72
C THR A 64 1.16 -12.23 8.03
N ALA A 65 1.46 -12.64 6.79
CA ALA A 65 0.52 -13.35 5.93
C ALA A 65 -0.22 -14.51 6.61
N PHE A 66 -1.53 -14.51 6.46
CA PHE A 66 -2.43 -15.58 6.91
C PHE A 66 -3.45 -15.84 5.80
N LEU A 67 -4.13 -16.98 5.84
CA LEU A 67 -5.12 -17.30 4.82
C LEU A 67 -6.22 -16.24 4.78
N ASP A 68 -6.51 -15.76 3.57
CA ASP A 68 -7.57 -14.78 3.35
C ASP A 68 -8.92 -15.46 3.46
N VAL A 69 -9.70 -15.09 4.48
CA VAL A 69 -11.01 -15.71 4.74
C VAL A 69 -12.03 -15.41 3.63
N THR A 70 -11.77 -14.39 2.80
CA THR A 70 -12.64 -14.09 1.66
C THR A 70 -12.37 -14.96 0.45
N ASP A 71 -11.25 -15.71 0.46
CA ASP A 71 -10.90 -16.68 -0.58
C ASP A 71 -11.30 -18.09 -0.16
N ARG A 72 -12.38 -18.59 -0.72
CA ARG A 72 -12.91 -19.92 -0.39
C ARG A 72 -12.01 -21.06 -0.84
N GLN A 73 -11.09 -20.81 -1.77
CA GLN A 73 -10.19 -21.82 -2.31
C GLN A 73 -8.84 -21.89 -1.58
N ASN A 74 -8.63 -21.05 -0.56
CA ASN A 74 -7.44 -21.04 0.29
C ASN A 74 -6.13 -20.85 -0.50
N ARG A 75 -6.17 -20.10 -1.60
CA ARG A 75 -4.98 -19.86 -2.45
C ARG A 75 -4.31 -18.52 -2.17
N PHE A 76 -5.01 -17.59 -1.57
CA PHE A 76 -4.52 -16.23 -1.35
C PHE A 76 -4.41 -15.90 0.13
N VAL A 77 -3.58 -14.92 0.43
CA VAL A 77 -3.28 -14.50 1.80
C VAL A 77 -3.68 -13.05 2.03
N ALA A 78 -3.81 -12.70 3.30
CA ALA A 78 -4.00 -11.33 3.76
C ALA A 78 -2.91 -11.02 4.79
N VAL A 79 -2.70 -9.73 5.03
CA VAL A 79 -1.91 -9.24 6.16
C VAL A 79 -2.81 -8.32 6.98
N GLN A 80 -2.45 -8.05 8.23
CA GLN A 80 -3.14 -7.05 9.02
C GLN A 80 -2.26 -5.81 9.14
N VAL A 81 -2.88 -4.64 8.95
CA VAL A 81 -2.17 -3.36 9.00
C VAL A 81 -2.92 -2.39 9.90
N LYS A 82 -2.18 -1.49 10.53
CA LYS A 82 -2.76 -0.38 11.30
C LYS A 82 -2.35 0.96 10.66
N PHE A 83 -3.15 1.98 10.87
CA PHE A 83 -2.83 3.34 10.44
C PHE A 83 -1.57 3.83 11.17
N LYS A 84 -0.63 4.40 10.42
CA LYS A 84 0.57 5.02 10.97
C LYS A 84 0.48 6.53 10.88
N GLU A 85 0.30 7.07 9.67
CA GLU A 85 0.14 8.51 9.47
C GLU A 85 -0.54 8.82 8.14
N LYS A 86 -1.18 9.98 8.07
CA LYS A 86 -1.68 10.57 6.83
C LYS A 86 -0.62 11.54 6.34
N LEU A 87 -0.26 11.46 5.06
CA LEU A 87 0.77 12.33 4.51
C LEU A 87 0.28 13.79 4.54
N LYS A 88 1.16 14.69 4.94
CA LYS A 88 0.87 16.12 4.93
C LYS A 88 0.53 16.60 3.53
N ARG A 89 1.25 16.10 2.53
CA ARG A 89 1.01 16.36 1.12
C ARG A 89 0.96 15.05 0.37
N PRO A 90 -0.18 14.70 -0.25
CA PRO A 90 -0.24 13.51 -1.10
C PRO A 90 0.77 13.58 -2.23
N VAL A 91 1.34 12.43 -2.59
CA VAL A 91 2.29 12.32 -3.69
C VAL A 91 1.57 11.65 -4.86
N THR A 92 1.32 12.42 -5.92
CA THR A 92 0.54 11.96 -7.05
C THR A 92 1.33 11.03 -7.97
N LEU A 93 0.62 10.15 -8.68
CA LEU A 93 1.22 9.30 -9.69
C LEU A 93 1.92 10.12 -10.78
N ASP A 94 1.33 11.24 -11.20
CA ASP A 94 1.92 12.13 -12.20
C ASP A 94 3.28 12.65 -11.76
N VAL A 95 3.41 13.09 -10.52
CA VAL A 95 4.69 13.57 -9.98
C VAL A 95 5.71 12.42 -9.94
N ILE A 96 5.28 11.22 -9.55
CA ILE A 96 6.16 10.04 -9.50
C ILE A 96 6.68 9.71 -10.92
N LYS A 97 5.80 9.72 -11.92
CA LYS A 97 6.17 9.46 -13.32
C LYS A 97 7.20 10.47 -13.85
N LYS A 98 7.12 11.72 -13.41
CA LYS A 98 8.00 12.80 -13.84
C LYS A 98 9.30 12.88 -13.04
N THR A 99 9.41 12.14 -11.96
CA THR A 99 10.60 12.13 -11.09
C THR A 99 11.48 10.96 -11.48
N LYS A 100 12.58 11.24 -12.16
CA LYS A 100 13.47 10.23 -12.75
C LYS A 100 13.88 9.15 -11.76
N GLU A 101 14.21 9.53 -10.53
CA GLU A 101 14.75 8.61 -9.53
C GLU A 101 13.75 7.56 -9.06
N ILE A 102 12.46 7.79 -9.26
CA ILE A 102 11.37 6.90 -8.80
C ILE A 102 10.44 6.46 -9.93
N SER A 103 10.68 6.89 -11.16
CA SER A 103 9.82 6.53 -12.29
C SER A 103 9.94 5.06 -12.71
N HIS A 104 10.94 4.34 -12.18
CA HIS A 104 11.13 2.91 -12.41
C HIS A 104 10.25 2.00 -11.56
N LEU A 105 9.57 2.56 -10.55
CA LEU A 105 8.81 1.77 -9.59
C LEU A 105 7.70 0.95 -10.26
N PRO A 106 7.37 -0.24 -9.73
CA PRO A 106 6.24 -1.03 -10.23
C PRO A 106 4.92 -0.26 -10.20
N LEU A 107 4.77 0.70 -9.30
CA LEU A 107 3.61 1.59 -9.26
C LEU A 107 3.36 2.26 -10.61
N VAL A 108 4.45 2.63 -11.30
CA VAL A 108 4.39 3.26 -12.63
C VAL A 108 4.32 2.22 -13.74
N LYS A 109 5.13 1.16 -13.65
CA LYS A 109 5.35 0.18 -14.73
C LYS A 109 4.29 -0.91 -14.77
N GLN A 110 3.69 -1.26 -13.63
CA GLN A 110 2.71 -2.33 -13.51
C GLN A 110 1.41 -1.79 -12.89
N SER A 111 0.62 -1.12 -13.71
CA SER A 111 -0.59 -0.42 -13.25
C SER A 111 -1.63 -1.31 -12.56
N ARG A 112 -1.63 -2.61 -12.85
CA ARG A 112 -2.58 -3.58 -12.27
C ARG A 112 -2.06 -4.28 -11.03
N LEU A 113 -0.79 -4.09 -10.68
CA LEU A 113 -0.23 -4.68 -9.47
C LEU A 113 -0.66 -3.86 -8.26
N SER A 114 -1.34 -4.48 -7.30
CA SER A 114 -1.91 -3.79 -6.13
C SER A 114 -0.98 -3.76 -4.92
N VAL A 115 -0.03 -4.68 -4.84
CA VAL A 115 0.93 -4.74 -3.74
C VAL A 115 2.31 -4.96 -4.33
N MET A 116 3.25 -4.10 -3.97
CA MET A 116 4.61 -4.16 -4.50
C MET A 116 5.62 -3.71 -3.45
N SER A 117 6.84 -4.21 -3.56
CA SER A 117 7.93 -3.73 -2.72
C SER A 117 8.47 -2.41 -3.27
N ILE A 118 9.06 -1.63 -2.38
CA ILE A 118 9.70 -0.37 -2.74
C ILE A 118 11.09 -0.32 -2.10
N ASP A 119 12.09 0.10 -2.87
CA ASP A 119 13.46 0.21 -2.37
C ASP A 119 13.60 1.38 -1.39
N VAL A 120 14.61 1.29 -0.52
CA VAL A 120 14.82 2.28 0.54
C VAL A 120 15.04 3.69 -0.02
N LYS A 121 15.78 3.81 -1.12
CA LYS A 121 16.04 5.11 -1.75
C LYS A 121 14.75 5.77 -2.21
N SER A 122 13.90 5.02 -2.91
CA SER A 122 12.60 5.52 -3.39
C SER A 122 11.67 5.87 -2.22
N TRP A 123 11.67 5.06 -1.17
CA TRP A 123 10.92 5.34 0.06
C TRP A 123 11.30 6.69 0.64
N LYS A 124 12.59 6.96 0.77
CA LYS A 124 13.10 8.24 1.30
C LYS A 124 12.72 9.42 0.43
N ILE A 125 12.81 9.28 -0.89
CA ILE A 125 12.46 10.34 -1.84
C ILE A 125 10.99 10.70 -1.71
N ILE A 126 10.10 9.71 -1.71
CA ILE A 126 8.66 9.93 -1.59
C ILE A 126 8.31 10.58 -0.25
N ASN A 127 8.91 10.11 0.84
CA ASN A 127 8.69 10.73 2.15
C ASN A 127 9.09 12.19 2.18
N LYS A 128 10.22 12.52 1.58
CA LYS A 128 10.68 13.91 1.48
C LYS A 128 9.69 14.76 0.69
N MET A 129 9.19 14.25 -0.44
CA MET A 129 8.19 14.94 -1.26
C MET A 129 6.89 15.20 -0.50
N SER A 130 6.49 14.30 0.38
CA SER A 130 5.26 14.42 1.16
C SER A 130 5.33 15.48 2.27
N ARG A 131 6.53 15.96 2.59
CA ARG A 131 6.77 16.90 3.69
C ARG A 131 7.10 18.32 3.24
N VAL A 132 7.27 18.52 1.95
CA VAL A 132 7.65 19.82 1.39
C VAL A 132 6.45 20.73 1.19
#